data_fd557475c6fb5bc49c8accf18cf3bdee
#
_entry.id   fd557475c6fb5bc49c8accf18cf3bdee
#
_cell.length_a   1.000
_cell.length_b   1.000
_cell.length_c   1.000
_cell.angle_alpha   90.00
_cell.angle_beta   90.00
_cell.angle_gamma   90.00
#
_symmetry.space_group_name_H-M   'P 1'
#
loop_
_entity.id
_entity.type
_entity.pdbx_description
1 polymer ?
#
loop_
_entity_poly.entity_id
_entity_poly.type
_entity_poly.pdbx_seq_one_letter_code
_entity_poly.pdbx_strand_id
1 'polypeptide(L)'
;MFAEDLGTFTAGDDITIYIAVDNRVIPIIPEWLKNWTKTDDVLTATGNLTFTIFKNNFKSGEKVTLGTNGGTGDNANYVVFAKNMETVLNGKLIKNLQVFDSENAADWSIYNNTGVGSVLFGDRDITFTSFPENLVGAETVKTACDSKLVTTDLGVFTAGADITLYVAMDSRVTNPVPNWLNDWKNTGVTMSISNDLTYILYKQNFKSGEKVIMGTNSGSGASANYIFMAVPQEKVIKGDINLDGVIDAFDMCLARKGVIDGFTNTLSQDAADVDENGIVDINDHKQIQDYILARIKSFKKA
;
A
#
# COMPACT_ATOMS: atom_id res chain seq x y z
N MET A 1 -43.01 -3.09 30.23
CA MET A 1 -42.33 -1.99 29.56
C MET A 1 -40.85 -2.32 29.71
N PHE A 2 -40.23 -2.79 28.66
CA PHE A 2 -38.76 -3.07 28.71
C PHE A 2 -38.05 -1.74 28.71
N ALA A 3 -36.94 -1.64 29.46
CA ALA A 3 -36.10 -0.46 29.45
C ALA A 3 -35.66 -0.16 28.00
N GLU A 4 -35.67 1.11 27.61
CA GLU A 4 -35.27 1.50 26.25
C GLU A 4 -33.79 1.14 25.99
N ASP A 5 -32.99 1.12 27.04
CA ASP A 5 -31.54 0.75 27.01
C ASP A 5 -31.31 -0.57 27.76
N LEU A 6 -30.69 -1.54 27.09
CA LEU A 6 -30.30 -2.82 27.72
C LEU A 6 -28.98 -2.72 28.45
N GLY A 7 -28.11 -1.80 28.06
CA GLY A 7 -26.82 -1.60 28.70
C GLY A 7 -25.99 -0.53 28.03
N THR A 8 -24.93 -0.12 28.73
CA THR A 8 -23.96 0.83 28.22
C THR A 8 -22.55 0.40 28.62
N PHE A 9 -21.58 0.69 27.76
CA PHE A 9 -20.17 0.55 28.07
C PHE A 9 -19.38 1.71 27.46
N THR A 10 -18.15 1.89 27.88
CA THR A 10 -17.23 2.88 27.30
C THR A 10 -16.20 2.16 26.45
N ALA A 11 -15.97 2.65 25.24
CA ALA A 11 -14.93 2.14 24.37
C ALA A 11 -13.56 2.40 25.03
N GLY A 12 -12.81 1.33 25.26
CA GLY A 12 -11.47 1.43 25.87
C GLY A 12 -10.40 1.86 24.87
N ASP A 13 -10.69 1.70 23.57
CA ASP A 13 -9.84 2.03 22.44
C ASP A 13 -10.72 2.50 21.26
N ASP A 14 -10.11 2.91 20.15
CA ASP A 14 -10.84 3.17 18.90
C ASP A 14 -11.35 1.84 18.34
N ILE A 15 -12.68 1.64 18.34
CA ILE A 15 -13.30 0.35 17.99
C ILE A 15 -14.42 0.49 16.98
N THR A 16 -14.59 -0.55 16.16
CA THR A 16 -15.81 -0.79 15.38
C THR A 16 -16.66 -1.80 16.14
N ILE A 17 -17.90 -1.42 16.46
CA ILE A 17 -18.90 -2.32 17.03
C ILE A 17 -19.76 -2.87 15.89
N TYR A 18 -19.99 -4.17 15.92
CA TYR A 18 -20.88 -4.90 15.03
C TYR A 18 -22.03 -5.45 15.85
N ILE A 19 -23.26 -5.26 15.36
CA ILE A 19 -24.48 -5.80 15.93
C ILE A 19 -25.11 -6.74 14.93
N ALA A 20 -25.16 -8.05 15.24
CA ALA A 20 -25.86 -9.03 14.44
C ALA A 20 -27.30 -9.15 14.94
N VAL A 21 -28.25 -8.68 14.16
CA VAL A 21 -29.69 -8.62 14.49
C VAL A 21 -30.45 -9.74 13.76
N ASP A 22 -31.25 -10.48 14.46
CA ASP A 22 -32.11 -11.54 13.91
C ASP A 22 -32.96 -11.00 12.74
N ASN A 23 -32.88 -11.63 11.57
CA ASN A 23 -33.57 -11.18 10.37
C ASN A 23 -35.10 -11.09 10.52
N ARG A 24 -35.67 -11.79 11.47
CA ARG A 24 -37.10 -11.71 11.78
C ARG A 24 -37.48 -10.37 12.41
N VAL A 25 -36.55 -9.62 12.95
CA VAL A 25 -36.71 -8.26 13.50
C VAL A 25 -36.50 -7.17 12.43
N ILE A 26 -35.75 -7.44 11.38
CA ILE A 26 -35.28 -6.46 10.37
C ILE A 26 -36.37 -5.64 9.70
N PRO A 27 -37.64 -6.12 9.47
CA PRO A 27 -38.68 -5.27 8.93
C PRO A 27 -38.93 -4.00 9.75
N ILE A 28 -38.56 -4.01 11.03
CA ILE A 28 -38.69 -2.86 11.93
C ILE A 28 -37.35 -2.69 12.65
N ILE A 29 -36.38 -2.01 11.98
CA ILE A 29 -35.05 -1.74 12.58
C ILE A 29 -35.26 -0.89 13.84
N PRO A 30 -34.68 -1.30 14.98
CA PRO A 30 -34.71 -0.54 16.23
C PRO A 30 -34.16 0.88 16.03
N GLU A 31 -34.78 1.88 16.68
CA GLU A 31 -34.48 3.30 16.49
C GLU A 31 -32.98 3.60 16.70
N TRP A 32 -32.37 3.00 17.71
CA TRP A 32 -30.93 3.20 18.04
C TRP A 32 -29.97 2.66 16.98
N LEU A 33 -30.42 1.73 16.09
CA LEU A 33 -29.61 1.18 14.98
C LEU A 33 -29.80 1.93 13.65
N LYS A 34 -30.77 2.86 13.55
CA LYS A 34 -31.06 3.55 12.28
C LYS A 34 -29.88 4.31 11.69
N ASN A 35 -29.00 4.83 12.55
CA ASN A 35 -27.78 5.54 12.14
C ASN A 35 -26.56 4.65 11.98
N TRP A 36 -26.73 3.33 12.13
CA TRP A 36 -25.64 2.37 11.93
C TRP A 36 -25.59 1.93 10.47
N THR A 37 -24.40 1.64 9.98
CA THR A 37 -24.22 1.16 8.61
C THR A 37 -24.56 -0.32 8.53
N LYS A 38 -25.54 -0.69 7.72
CA LYS A 38 -25.80 -2.10 7.38
C LYS A 38 -24.66 -2.62 6.51
N THR A 39 -24.14 -3.82 6.80
CA THR A 39 -23.13 -4.50 5.98
C THR A 39 -23.79 -5.50 5.02
N ASP A 40 -23.04 -6.01 4.06
CA ASP A 40 -23.46 -7.09 3.16
C ASP A 40 -23.24 -8.48 3.77
N ASP A 41 -22.57 -8.54 4.94
CA ASP A 41 -22.28 -9.78 5.63
C ASP A 41 -23.53 -10.32 6.36
N VAL A 42 -23.64 -11.65 6.39
CA VAL A 42 -24.73 -12.36 7.07
C VAL A 42 -24.12 -13.40 8.02
N LEU A 43 -24.58 -13.41 9.26
CA LEU A 43 -24.25 -14.45 10.22
C LEU A 43 -25.36 -15.51 10.24
N THR A 44 -24.98 -16.78 10.22
CA THR A 44 -25.93 -17.91 10.35
C THR A 44 -25.65 -18.68 11.63
N ALA A 45 -26.71 -19.15 12.29
CA ALA A 45 -26.62 -19.99 13.48
C ALA A 45 -27.46 -21.26 13.34
N THR A 46 -27.30 -22.20 14.26
CA THR A 46 -28.11 -23.42 14.30
C THR A 46 -29.61 -23.09 14.39
N GLY A 47 -30.47 -23.96 13.84
CA GLY A 47 -31.90 -23.71 13.79
C GLY A 47 -32.34 -22.78 12.64
N ASN A 48 -31.51 -22.66 11.59
CA ASN A 48 -31.78 -21.80 10.42
C ASN A 48 -31.97 -20.30 10.77
N LEU A 49 -31.35 -19.85 11.85
CA LEU A 49 -31.33 -18.45 12.21
C LEU A 49 -30.35 -17.70 11.34
N THR A 50 -30.78 -16.57 10.81
CA THR A 50 -29.92 -15.63 10.05
C THR A 50 -29.98 -14.25 10.68
N PHE A 51 -28.82 -13.57 10.65
CA PHE A 51 -28.66 -12.25 11.25
C PHE A 51 -28.07 -11.28 10.22
N THR A 52 -28.65 -10.11 10.15
CA THR A 52 -28.07 -8.97 9.42
C THR A 52 -27.15 -8.23 10.35
N ILE A 53 -25.98 -7.84 9.84
CA ILE A 53 -24.93 -7.17 10.62
C ILE A 53 -24.98 -5.66 10.35
N PHE A 54 -25.05 -4.88 11.43
CA PHE A 54 -24.88 -3.43 11.44
C PHE A 54 -23.57 -3.07 12.12
N LYS A 55 -22.92 -2.00 11.67
CA LYS A 55 -21.65 -1.51 12.28
C LYS A 55 -21.68 -0.02 12.53
N ASN A 56 -20.95 0.41 13.56
CA ASN A 56 -20.62 1.81 13.84
C ASN A 56 -19.27 1.92 14.53
N ASN A 57 -18.60 3.06 14.36
CA ASN A 57 -17.27 3.35 14.90
C ASN A 57 -17.39 4.21 16.14
N PHE A 58 -16.57 3.91 17.15
CA PHE A 58 -16.49 4.65 18.40
C PHE A 58 -15.03 4.92 18.74
N LYS A 59 -14.75 6.13 19.18
CA LYS A 59 -13.43 6.53 19.67
C LYS A 59 -13.21 6.08 21.10
N SER A 60 -11.95 5.94 21.49
CA SER A 60 -11.59 5.69 22.90
C SER A 60 -12.23 6.73 23.82
N GLY A 61 -12.87 6.26 24.88
CA GLY A 61 -13.63 7.10 25.83
C GLY A 61 -15.08 7.37 25.43
N GLU A 62 -15.52 7.05 24.21
CA GLU A 62 -16.92 7.21 23.81
C GLU A 62 -17.83 6.17 24.45
N LYS A 63 -19.05 6.61 24.82
CA LYS A 63 -20.07 5.77 25.43
C LYS A 63 -20.89 5.09 24.32
N VAL A 64 -20.97 3.77 24.37
CA VAL A 64 -21.82 2.94 23.54
C VAL A 64 -23.08 2.55 24.31
N THR A 65 -24.24 2.88 23.78
CA THR A 65 -25.53 2.49 24.37
C THR A 65 -26.19 1.41 23.49
N LEU A 66 -26.57 0.31 24.10
CA LEU A 66 -27.25 -0.82 23.49
C LEU A 66 -28.73 -0.78 23.86
N GLY A 67 -29.59 -0.59 22.86
CA GLY A 67 -31.04 -0.58 23.04
C GLY A 67 -31.67 -1.97 22.90
N THR A 68 -32.99 -2.04 22.98
CA THR A 68 -33.75 -3.28 22.75
C THR A 68 -33.64 -3.71 21.30
N ASN A 69 -33.84 -5.02 21.03
CA ASN A 69 -33.90 -5.53 19.65
C ASN A 69 -35.19 -5.19 18.92
N GLY A 70 -36.19 -4.63 19.60
CA GLY A 70 -37.47 -4.28 19.04
C GLY A 70 -38.38 -5.48 18.66
N GLY A 71 -37.91 -6.71 18.88
CA GLY A 71 -38.62 -7.92 18.51
C GLY A 71 -39.68 -8.39 19.49
N THR A 72 -40.38 -9.45 19.10
CA THR A 72 -41.33 -10.19 19.97
C THR A 72 -40.61 -11.34 20.68
N GLY A 73 -41.32 -12.06 21.55
CA GLY A 73 -40.74 -13.16 22.33
C GLY A 73 -40.19 -14.33 21.51
N ASP A 74 -40.51 -14.42 20.23
CA ASP A 74 -40.08 -15.50 19.33
C ASP A 74 -38.78 -15.22 18.61
N ASN A 75 -38.22 -14.02 18.77
CA ASN A 75 -36.97 -13.59 18.10
C ASN A 75 -35.78 -13.80 19.03
N ALA A 76 -34.64 -14.12 18.43
CA ALA A 76 -33.37 -14.12 19.17
C ALA A 76 -32.95 -12.69 19.50
N ASN A 77 -32.23 -12.53 20.60
CA ASN A 77 -31.59 -11.25 20.87
C ASN A 77 -30.40 -11.04 19.87
N TYR A 78 -29.92 -9.82 19.77
CA TYR A 78 -28.76 -9.53 18.93
C TYR A 78 -27.46 -10.00 19.62
N VAL A 79 -26.41 -10.14 18.80
CA VAL A 79 -25.05 -10.41 19.28
C VAL A 79 -24.18 -9.19 19.00
N VAL A 80 -23.33 -8.84 19.96
CA VAL A 80 -22.41 -7.71 19.88
C VAL A 80 -21.00 -8.22 19.68
N PHE A 81 -20.29 -7.70 18.69
CA PHE A 81 -18.86 -7.92 18.48
C PHE A 81 -18.17 -6.58 18.51
N ALA A 82 -16.96 -6.54 19.04
CA ALA A 82 -16.05 -5.38 18.96
C ALA A 82 -14.78 -5.79 18.25
N LYS A 83 -14.30 -4.91 17.37
CA LYS A 83 -13.00 -5.03 16.72
C LYS A 83 -12.29 -3.67 16.83
N ASN A 84 -11.01 -3.66 17.12
CA ASN A 84 -10.23 -2.42 17.03
C ASN A 84 -10.41 -1.79 15.64
N MET A 85 -10.56 -0.48 15.59
CA MET A 85 -10.63 0.22 14.31
C MET A 85 -9.32 -0.02 13.56
N GLU A 86 -9.47 -0.41 12.29
CA GLU A 86 -8.31 -0.43 11.41
C GLU A 86 -7.86 1.01 11.19
N THR A 87 -6.63 1.31 11.56
CA THR A 87 -6.03 2.62 11.25
C THR A 87 -5.82 2.69 9.74
N VAL A 88 -6.65 3.47 9.05
CA VAL A 88 -6.50 3.71 7.62
C VAL A 88 -5.67 4.97 7.42
N LEU A 89 -4.44 4.80 6.97
CA LEU A 89 -3.52 5.89 6.66
C LEU A 89 -3.58 6.23 5.17
N ASN A 90 -3.52 7.51 4.85
CA ASN A 90 -3.57 7.98 3.46
C ASN A 90 -2.44 8.96 3.17
N GLY A 91 -1.58 8.57 2.23
CA GLY A 91 -0.62 9.43 1.57
C GLY A 91 -1.12 9.92 0.21
N LYS A 92 -0.21 10.40 -0.61
CA LYS A 92 -0.48 10.79 -2.01
C LYS A 92 -0.35 9.60 -2.96
N LEU A 93 0.71 8.81 -2.80
CA LEU A 93 1.02 7.62 -3.62
C LEU A 93 0.54 6.33 -2.95
N ILE A 94 0.50 6.29 -1.62
CA ILE A 94 0.06 5.17 -0.80
C ILE A 94 -1.30 5.52 -0.22
N LYS A 95 -2.35 4.85 -0.70
CA LYS A 95 -3.74 5.10 -0.30
C LYS A 95 -4.31 3.95 0.51
N ASN A 96 -5.20 4.27 1.43
CA ASN A 96 -5.97 3.27 2.17
C ASN A 96 -5.09 2.21 2.83
N LEU A 97 -3.95 2.61 3.39
CA LEU A 97 -3.08 1.70 4.13
C LEU A 97 -3.82 1.20 5.37
N GLN A 98 -4.05 -0.10 5.40
CA GLN A 98 -4.60 -0.84 6.53
C GLN A 98 -3.50 -1.67 7.14
N VAL A 99 -3.25 -1.48 8.44
CA VAL A 99 -2.28 -2.25 9.21
C VAL A 99 -3.02 -3.37 9.93
N PHE A 100 -2.57 -4.63 9.72
CA PHE A 100 -3.19 -5.82 10.32
C PHE A 100 -2.61 -6.16 11.68
N ASP A 101 -1.40 -5.69 11.99
CA ASP A 101 -0.79 -5.79 13.30
C ASP A 101 -1.40 -4.73 14.24
N SER A 102 -2.51 -5.09 14.88
CA SER A 102 -3.25 -4.16 15.74
C SER A 102 -2.47 -3.73 16.99
N GLU A 103 -1.54 -4.54 17.46
CA GLU A 103 -0.74 -4.22 18.66
C GLU A 103 0.25 -3.07 18.41
N ASN A 104 0.79 -3.00 17.19
CA ASN A 104 1.79 -2.02 16.80
C ASN A 104 1.27 -0.98 15.79
N ALA A 105 -0.03 -1.00 15.45
CA ALA A 105 -0.60 -0.14 14.41
C ALA A 105 -0.42 1.38 14.69
N ALA A 106 -0.37 1.78 15.94
CA ALA A 106 -0.17 3.18 16.35
C ALA A 106 1.21 3.73 15.94
N ASP A 107 2.20 2.85 15.75
CA ASP A 107 3.57 3.21 15.36
C ASP A 107 3.76 3.26 13.84
N TRP A 108 2.72 2.93 13.07
CA TRP A 108 2.75 3.02 11.62
C TRP A 108 2.30 4.40 11.15
N SER A 109 2.99 4.95 10.16
CA SER A 109 2.62 6.24 9.56
C SER A 109 3.11 6.34 8.12
N ILE A 110 2.50 7.25 7.36
CA ILE A 110 2.97 7.64 6.04
C ILE A 110 3.57 9.04 6.16
N TYR A 111 4.78 9.22 5.65
CA TYR A 111 5.44 10.52 5.63
C TYR A 111 6.18 10.75 4.30
N ASN A 112 6.44 12.01 4.00
CA ASN A 112 7.16 12.45 2.81
C ASN A 112 8.54 13.00 3.19
N ASN A 113 9.37 13.24 2.19
CA ASN A 113 10.73 13.80 2.35
C ASN A 113 11.70 12.88 3.08
N THR A 114 11.62 11.58 2.79
CA THR A 114 12.58 10.59 3.29
C THR A 114 13.99 10.87 2.76
N GLY A 115 14.98 10.67 3.61
CA GLY A 115 16.38 10.85 3.28
C GLY A 115 17.30 10.50 4.44
N VAL A 116 18.57 10.81 4.34
CA VAL A 116 19.54 10.65 5.45
C VAL A 116 19.04 11.43 6.67
N GLY A 117 19.09 10.80 7.85
CA GLY A 117 18.60 11.35 9.11
C GLY A 117 17.11 11.11 9.37
N SER A 118 16.33 10.66 8.39
CA SER A 118 14.91 10.28 8.61
C SER A 118 14.81 9.04 9.49
N VAL A 119 13.83 9.02 10.40
CA VAL A 119 13.53 7.89 11.29
C VAL A 119 12.78 6.80 10.52
N LEU A 120 13.21 5.54 10.65
CA LEU A 120 12.64 4.40 9.93
C LEU A 120 11.37 3.85 10.57
N PHE A 121 11.32 3.78 11.90
CA PHE A 121 10.29 3.09 12.65
C PHE A 121 9.55 4.03 13.60
N GLY A 122 8.28 3.74 13.89
CA GLY A 122 7.51 4.55 14.82
C GLY A 122 7.86 4.28 16.28
N ASP A 123 8.37 3.09 16.55
CA ASP A 123 8.68 2.57 17.88
C ASP A 123 10.20 2.59 18.22
N ARG A 124 11.05 3.16 17.35
CA ARG A 124 12.53 3.22 17.53
C ARG A 124 13.12 4.49 16.91
N ASP A 125 14.08 5.08 17.60
CA ASP A 125 14.86 6.24 17.14
C ASP A 125 16.04 5.81 16.25
N ILE A 126 15.74 5.01 15.21
CA ILE A 126 16.73 4.52 14.24
C ILE A 126 16.59 5.35 12.97
N THR A 127 17.71 5.90 12.47
CA THR A 127 17.74 6.79 11.31
C THR A 127 18.58 6.23 10.17
N PHE A 128 18.30 6.68 8.94
CA PHE A 128 19.16 6.38 7.79
C PHE A 128 20.49 7.13 7.91
N THR A 129 21.59 6.40 7.75
CA THR A 129 22.96 6.97 7.65
C THR A 129 23.45 7.01 6.21
N SER A 130 22.94 6.15 5.32
CA SER A 130 23.08 6.28 3.87
C SER A 130 21.73 6.05 3.20
N PHE A 131 21.49 6.77 2.09
CA PHE A 131 20.20 6.74 1.40
C PHE A 131 20.40 6.99 -0.10
N PRO A 132 19.77 6.22 -1.00
CA PRO A 132 19.89 6.41 -2.45
C PRO A 132 19.33 7.76 -2.88
N GLU A 133 20.07 8.49 -3.70
CA GLU A 133 19.69 9.83 -4.15
C GLU A 133 18.35 9.85 -4.90
N ASN A 134 18.09 8.85 -5.73
CA ASN A 134 16.86 8.71 -6.49
C ASN A 134 15.60 8.38 -5.63
N LEU A 135 15.77 8.11 -4.33
CA LEU A 135 14.68 7.90 -3.39
C LEU A 135 14.51 9.05 -2.39
N VAL A 136 15.38 10.08 -2.45
CA VAL A 136 15.22 11.27 -1.61
C VAL A 136 13.87 11.93 -1.93
N GLY A 137 13.07 12.17 -0.90
CA GLY A 137 11.73 12.72 -1.05
C GLY A 137 10.61 11.68 -1.32
N ALA A 138 10.93 10.38 -1.36
CA ALA A 138 9.92 9.33 -1.49
C ALA A 138 8.84 9.41 -0.41
N GLU A 139 7.62 9.03 -0.77
CA GLU A 139 6.56 8.77 0.20
C GLU A 139 6.81 7.40 0.85
N THR A 140 6.95 7.39 2.17
CA THR A 140 7.44 6.22 2.91
C THR A 140 6.41 5.76 3.92
N VAL A 141 6.19 4.44 4.00
CA VAL A 141 5.54 3.81 5.13
C VAL A 141 6.59 3.56 6.21
N LYS A 142 6.52 4.33 7.28
CA LYS A 142 7.22 4.08 8.54
C LYS A 142 6.47 2.97 9.25
N THR A 143 7.11 1.83 9.47
CA THR A 143 6.51 0.67 10.15
C THR A 143 6.87 0.67 11.64
N ALA A 144 6.27 -0.22 12.43
CA ALA A 144 6.82 -0.59 13.72
C ALA A 144 7.92 -1.64 13.54
N CYS A 145 9.05 -1.46 14.21
CA CYS A 145 10.13 -2.47 14.21
C CYS A 145 9.65 -3.79 14.81
N ASP A 146 8.80 -3.76 15.83
CA ASP A 146 8.30 -4.96 16.51
C ASP A 146 7.30 -5.77 15.68
N SER A 147 6.69 -5.18 14.64
CA SER A 147 5.89 -5.92 13.65
C SER A 147 6.66 -7.03 12.91
N LYS A 148 8.00 -7.06 13.01
CA LYS A 148 8.84 -8.16 12.48
C LYS A 148 8.51 -9.56 13.01
N LEU A 149 7.84 -9.62 14.16
CA LEU A 149 7.46 -10.88 14.81
C LEU A 149 6.11 -11.44 14.33
N VAL A 150 5.35 -10.66 13.59
CA VAL A 150 4.06 -11.07 13.04
C VAL A 150 4.30 -12.08 11.91
N THR A 151 3.60 -13.20 11.97
CA THR A 151 3.78 -14.35 11.05
C THR A 151 2.79 -14.37 9.88
N THR A 152 1.87 -13.41 9.85
CA THR A 152 0.89 -13.19 8.78
C THR A 152 1.21 -11.92 8.02
N ASP A 153 0.41 -11.57 7.01
CA ASP A 153 0.53 -10.29 6.34
C ASP A 153 0.41 -9.14 7.33
N LEU A 154 1.25 -8.13 7.17
CA LEU A 154 1.32 -6.95 8.05
C LEU A 154 0.29 -5.89 7.68
N GLY A 155 -0.16 -5.87 6.43
CA GLY A 155 -1.12 -4.89 5.97
C GLY A 155 -1.35 -4.92 4.46
N VAL A 156 -2.15 -3.98 3.99
CA VAL A 156 -2.45 -3.76 2.58
C VAL A 156 -2.64 -2.28 2.30
N PHE A 157 -2.25 -1.82 1.12
CA PHE A 157 -2.58 -0.48 0.65
C PHE A 157 -2.94 -0.50 -0.84
N THR A 158 -3.41 0.64 -1.36
CA THR A 158 -3.72 0.84 -2.77
C THR A 158 -2.76 1.87 -3.36
N ALA A 159 -2.16 1.57 -4.52
CA ALA A 159 -1.35 2.53 -5.26
C ALA A 159 -2.22 3.71 -5.72
N GLY A 160 -1.87 4.93 -5.29
CA GLY A 160 -2.63 6.15 -5.59
C GLY A 160 -2.36 6.72 -6.98
N ALA A 161 -1.30 6.25 -7.64
CA ALA A 161 -0.88 6.59 -9.00
C ALA A 161 -0.10 5.40 -9.56
N ASP A 162 0.39 5.49 -10.80
CA ASP A 162 1.42 4.58 -11.28
C ASP A 162 2.70 4.84 -10.48
N ILE A 163 3.19 3.84 -9.75
CA ILE A 163 4.32 3.97 -8.83
C ILE A 163 5.39 2.92 -9.07
N THR A 164 6.63 3.27 -8.78
CA THR A 164 7.68 2.31 -8.46
C THR A 164 7.77 2.22 -6.94
N LEU A 165 7.51 1.05 -6.42
CA LEU A 165 7.56 0.77 -4.99
C LEU A 165 8.86 0.06 -4.65
N TYR A 166 9.54 0.55 -3.64
CA TYR A 166 10.75 -0.04 -3.08
C TYR A 166 10.46 -0.59 -1.70
N VAL A 167 11.00 -1.77 -1.43
CA VAL A 167 11.05 -2.37 -0.09
C VAL A 167 12.50 -2.41 0.35
N ALA A 168 12.79 -1.79 1.49
CA ALA A 168 14.07 -1.95 2.15
C ALA A 168 13.92 -3.08 3.17
N MET A 169 14.62 -4.18 2.92
CA MET A 169 14.61 -5.38 3.75
C MET A 169 15.94 -5.51 4.50
N ASP A 170 15.89 -5.76 5.79
CA ASP A 170 17.07 -6.06 6.60
C ASP A 170 17.88 -7.20 5.96
N SER A 171 19.16 -6.98 5.70
CA SER A 171 20.02 -7.93 5.01
C SER A 171 20.14 -9.29 5.70
N ARG A 172 19.80 -9.37 6.97
CA ARG A 172 19.77 -10.62 7.76
C ARG A 172 18.54 -11.49 7.46
N VAL A 173 17.51 -10.93 6.81
CA VAL A 173 16.23 -11.61 6.47
C VAL A 173 16.22 -12.11 5.02
N THR A 174 17.24 -11.85 4.24
CA THR A 174 17.25 -12.13 2.79
C THR A 174 17.77 -13.52 2.41
N ASN A 175 17.92 -14.45 3.36
CA ASN A 175 18.33 -15.82 3.08
C ASN A 175 17.56 -16.86 3.95
N PRO A 176 16.41 -17.41 3.51
CA PRO A 176 15.72 -17.10 2.25
C PRO A 176 14.98 -15.76 2.29
N VAL A 177 14.76 -15.18 1.12
CA VAL A 177 13.88 -14.01 0.95
C VAL A 177 12.44 -14.43 1.28
N PRO A 178 11.63 -13.61 1.96
CA PRO A 178 10.21 -13.89 2.15
C PRO A 178 9.48 -14.14 0.82
N ASN A 179 8.61 -15.13 0.76
CA ASN A 179 7.98 -15.60 -0.49
C ASN A 179 7.25 -14.49 -1.27
N TRP A 180 6.66 -13.52 -0.61
CA TRP A 180 5.96 -12.43 -1.24
C TRP A 180 6.88 -11.46 -2.02
N LEU A 181 8.21 -11.52 -1.78
CA LEU A 181 9.22 -10.77 -2.52
C LEU A 181 9.82 -11.55 -3.72
N ASN A 182 9.41 -12.79 -3.98
CA ASN A 182 10.01 -13.61 -5.05
C ASN A 182 9.91 -12.96 -6.43
N ASP A 183 8.81 -12.24 -6.70
CA ASP A 183 8.59 -11.55 -7.97
C ASP A 183 9.14 -10.10 -7.99
N TRP A 184 9.77 -9.67 -6.89
CA TRP A 184 10.36 -8.35 -6.79
C TRP A 184 11.81 -8.36 -7.27
N LYS A 185 12.18 -7.34 -8.02
CA LYS A 185 13.55 -7.18 -8.53
C LYS A 185 14.47 -6.72 -7.40
N ASN A 186 15.47 -7.54 -7.06
CA ASN A 186 16.60 -7.07 -6.23
C ASN A 186 17.38 -6.01 -7.04
N THR A 187 17.54 -4.82 -6.48
CA THR A 187 18.18 -3.70 -7.19
C THR A 187 19.70 -3.73 -7.11
N GLY A 188 20.28 -4.53 -6.21
CA GLY A 188 21.70 -4.50 -5.85
C GLY A 188 22.10 -3.28 -5.03
N VAL A 189 21.18 -2.35 -4.76
CA VAL A 189 21.42 -1.14 -3.95
C VAL A 189 21.17 -1.46 -2.48
N THR A 190 21.99 -0.88 -1.61
CA THR A 190 21.88 -1.00 -0.16
C THR A 190 21.73 0.35 0.52
N MET A 191 21.16 0.34 1.71
CA MET A 191 21.07 1.49 2.61
C MET A 191 21.63 1.10 3.98
N SER A 192 22.19 2.06 4.70
CA SER A 192 22.69 1.89 6.07
C SER A 192 21.86 2.69 7.07
N ILE A 193 21.79 2.21 8.29
CA ILE A 193 21.07 2.86 9.39
C ILE A 193 21.95 3.01 10.63
N SER A 194 21.51 3.82 11.60
CA SER A 194 22.33 4.29 12.74
C SER A 194 22.81 3.21 13.72
N ASN A 195 22.30 1.97 13.64
CA ASN A 195 22.77 0.84 14.43
C ASN A 195 23.61 -0.16 13.61
N ASP A 196 24.29 0.33 12.57
CA ASP A 196 25.20 -0.43 11.71
C ASP A 196 24.55 -1.59 10.94
N LEU A 197 23.21 -1.55 10.77
CA LEU A 197 22.52 -2.53 9.93
C LEU A 197 22.45 -2.04 8.48
N THR A 198 22.47 -3.02 7.58
CA THR A 198 22.33 -2.81 6.14
C THR A 198 21.00 -3.33 5.66
N TYR A 199 20.33 -2.57 4.81
CA TYR A 199 19.10 -2.92 4.13
C TYR A 199 19.36 -3.14 2.65
N ILE A 200 18.75 -4.17 2.08
CA ILE A 200 18.76 -4.46 0.64
C ILE A 200 17.46 -3.97 0.04
N LEU A 201 17.55 -3.29 -1.09
CA LEU A 201 16.41 -2.73 -1.80
C LEU A 201 15.89 -3.68 -2.86
N TYR A 202 14.60 -3.97 -2.75
CA TYR A 202 13.80 -4.65 -3.79
C TYR A 202 12.82 -3.65 -4.39
N LYS A 203 12.46 -3.79 -5.67
CA LYS A 203 11.49 -2.92 -6.32
C LYS A 203 10.50 -3.67 -7.20
N GLN A 204 9.30 -3.10 -7.31
CA GLN A 204 8.26 -3.52 -8.24
C GLN A 204 7.41 -2.32 -8.67
N ASN A 205 6.85 -2.38 -9.88
CA ASN A 205 5.95 -1.36 -10.40
C ASN A 205 4.51 -1.75 -10.14
N PHE A 206 3.68 -0.78 -9.78
CA PHE A 206 2.24 -0.94 -9.58
C PHE A 206 1.48 0.15 -10.32
N LYS A 207 0.35 -0.22 -10.91
CA LYS A 207 -0.55 0.74 -11.56
C LYS A 207 -1.48 1.38 -10.53
N SER A 208 -1.95 2.59 -10.86
CA SER A 208 -2.96 3.28 -10.06
C SER A 208 -4.17 2.38 -9.80
N GLY A 209 -4.58 2.26 -8.54
CA GLY A 209 -5.67 1.41 -8.09
C GLY A 209 -5.30 -0.03 -7.73
N GLU A 210 -4.08 -0.50 -8.05
CA GLU A 210 -3.64 -1.84 -7.65
C GLU A 210 -3.43 -1.94 -6.15
N LYS A 211 -3.78 -3.11 -5.59
CA LYS A 211 -3.55 -3.45 -4.18
C LYS A 211 -2.16 -4.03 -4.00
N VAL A 212 -1.48 -3.58 -2.96
CA VAL A 212 -0.17 -4.06 -2.53
C VAL A 212 -0.32 -4.71 -1.17
N ILE A 213 -0.02 -5.99 -1.09
CA ILE A 213 0.00 -6.74 0.17
C ILE A 213 1.41 -6.62 0.76
N MET A 214 1.46 -6.28 2.04
CA MET A 214 2.68 -6.21 2.82
C MET A 214 2.78 -7.51 3.63
N GLY A 215 3.54 -8.47 3.12
CA GLY A 215 3.66 -9.79 3.72
C GLY A 215 4.49 -9.80 5.00
N THR A 216 4.53 -10.95 5.67
CA THR A 216 5.36 -11.11 6.87
C THR A 216 6.83 -10.85 6.59
N ASN A 217 7.52 -10.26 7.55
CA ASN A 217 8.98 -10.10 7.50
C ASN A 217 9.71 -11.47 7.51
N SER A 218 9.05 -12.55 7.97
CA SER A 218 9.67 -13.86 8.22
C SER A 218 10.93 -13.78 9.10
N GLY A 219 11.08 -12.66 9.81
CA GLY A 219 12.24 -12.38 10.64
C GLY A 219 12.20 -13.07 11.98
N SER A 220 13.32 -12.98 12.67
CA SER A 220 13.45 -13.35 14.06
C SER A 220 13.53 -12.10 14.93
N GLY A 221 13.51 -12.27 16.25
CA GLY A 221 13.76 -11.15 17.17
C GLY A 221 15.10 -10.44 16.99
N ALA A 222 16.04 -11.06 16.27
CA ALA A 222 17.33 -10.48 15.93
C ALA A 222 17.33 -9.58 14.70
N SER A 223 16.29 -9.65 13.83
CA SER A 223 16.14 -8.78 12.66
C SER A 223 15.38 -7.49 13.00
N ALA A 224 15.39 -6.54 12.07
CA ALA A 224 14.52 -5.39 12.09
C ALA A 224 13.40 -5.54 11.03
N ASN A 225 12.32 -4.77 11.15
CA ASN A 225 11.26 -4.80 10.16
C ASN A 225 11.70 -4.11 8.86
N TYR A 226 10.94 -4.28 7.80
CA TYR A 226 11.12 -3.59 6.52
C TYR A 226 10.35 -2.26 6.48
N ILE A 227 10.65 -1.46 5.49
CA ILE A 227 9.91 -0.24 5.16
C ILE A 227 9.58 -0.20 3.66
N PHE A 228 8.51 0.50 3.31
CA PHE A 228 8.15 0.79 1.93
C PHE A 228 8.44 2.24 1.56
N MET A 229 8.91 2.46 0.34
CA MET A 229 9.13 3.78 -0.25
C MET A 229 8.52 3.82 -1.63
N ALA A 230 7.57 4.71 -1.85
CA ALA A 230 6.91 4.91 -3.13
C ALA A 230 7.42 6.18 -3.82
N VAL A 231 7.74 6.05 -5.09
CA VAL A 231 8.00 7.19 -5.98
C VAL A 231 7.06 7.09 -7.18
N PRO A 232 6.66 8.20 -7.81
CA PRO A 232 5.93 8.15 -9.07
C PRO A 232 6.72 7.30 -10.08
N GLN A 233 6.03 6.44 -10.83
CA GLN A 233 6.68 5.72 -11.92
C GLN A 233 7.08 6.76 -12.98
N GLU A 234 8.35 6.78 -13.32
CA GLU A 234 8.81 7.63 -14.42
C GLU A 234 8.10 7.21 -15.70
N LYS A 235 7.41 8.16 -16.29
CA LYS A 235 6.72 7.93 -17.56
C LYS A 235 7.72 8.11 -18.68
N VAL A 236 8.19 7.00 -19.22
CA VAL A 236 9.01 7.04 -20.41
C VAL A 236 8.15 7.49 -21.60
N ILE A 237 8.49 8.63 -22.19
CA ILE A 237 7.92 9.08 -23.45
C ILE A 237 8.77 8.49 -24.57
N LYS A 238 8.20 7.62 -25.39
CA LYS A 238 8.92 7.05 -26.51
C LYS A 238 9.43 8.15 -27.43
N GLY A 239 10.72 8.10 -27.76
CA GLY A 239 11.41 9.12 -28.52
C GLY A 239 12.08 10.24 -27.71
N ASP A 240 11.75 10.40 -26.43
CA ASP A 240 12.36 11.36 -25.49
C ASP A 240 13.50 10.66 -24.73
N ILE A 241 14.69 10.66 -25.32
CA ILE A 241 15.83 9.85 -24.85
C ILE A 241 16.61 10.54 -23.75
N ASN A 242 16.62 11.90 -23.76
CA ASN A 242 17.23 12.69 -22.71
C ASN A 242 16.32 12.88 -21.50
N LEU A 243 15.05 12.44 -21.59
CA LEU A 243 14.02 12.47 -20.55
C LEU A 243 13.67 13.92 -20.10
N ASP A 244 13.71 14.91 -21.02
CA ASP A 244 13.37 16.30 -20.75
C ASP A 244 11.89 16.63 -21.02
N GLY A 245 11.12 15.68 -21.53
CA GLY A 245 9.70 15.79 -21.82
C GLY A 245 9.38 16.27 -23.24
N VAL A 246 10.40 16.48 -24.09
CA VAL A 246 10.25 16.95 -25.48
C VAL A 246 11.00 16.00 -26.41
N ILE A 247 10.39 15.65 -27.55
CA ILE A 247 11.07 14.85 -28.59
C ILE A 247 11.64 15.79 -29.63
N ASP A 248 12.95 15.93 -29.67
CA ASP A 248 13.63 16.87 -30.56
C ASP A 248 14.93 16.33 -31.18
N ALA A 249 15.73 17.23 -31.78
CA ALA A 249 16.96 16.85 -32.45
C ALA A 249 18.05 16.28 -31.50
N PHE A 250 18.00 16.63 -30.23
CA PHE A 250 18.92 16.07 -29.23
C PHE A 250 18.65 14.58 -29.01
N ASP A 251 17.37 14.18 -28.95
CA ASP A 251 16.97 12.78 -28.82
C ASP A 251 17.39 11.96 -30.04
N MET A 252 17.23 12.52 -31.23
CA MET A 252 17.71 11.88 -32.45
C MET A 252 19.23 11.64 -32.41
N CYS A 253 20.01 12.60 -31.90
CA CYS A 253 21.45 12.44 -31.73
C CYS A 253 21.79 11.36 -30.71
N LEU A 254 21.03 11.31 -29.57
CA LEU A 254 21.19 10.30 -28.54
C LEU A 254 20.78 8.93 -29.01
N ALA A 255 19.68 8.81 -29.78
CA ALA A 255 19.27 7.56 -30.43
C ALA A 255 20.40 7.01 -31.31
N ARG A 256 20.96 7.86 -32.18
CA ARG A 256 22.08 7.45 -33.04
C ARG A 256 23.30 6.99 -32.25
N LYS A 257 23.63 7.72 -31.19
CA LYS A 257 24.74 7.35 -30.29
C LYS A 257 24.44 6.02 -29.60
N GLY A 258 23.22 5.84 -29.08
CA GLY A 258 22.81 4.61 -28.41
C GLY A 258 22.84 3.38 -29.30
N VAL A 259 22.46 3.52 -30.57
CA VAL A 259 22.58 2.43 -31.58
C VAL A 259 24.04 2.01 -31.80
N ILE A 260 24.99 2.95 -31.71
CA ILE A 260 26.43 2.68 -31.96
C ILE A 260 27.13 2.20 -30.71
N ASP A 261 26.95 2.90 -29.58
CA ASP A 261 27.73 2.74 -28.36
C ASP A 261 26.98 1.99 -27.24
N GLY A 262 25.68 1.77 -27.42
CA GLY A 262 24.78 1.28 -26.36
C GLY A 262 24.31 2.41 -25.42
N PHE A 263 23.38 2.06 -24.53
CA PHE A 263 22.84 2.97 -23.52
C PHE A 263 23.38 2.63 -22.13
N THR A 264 23.75 3.64 -21.37
CA THR A 264 24.12 3.52 -19.95
C THR A 264 22.91 3.62 -19.02
N ASN A 265 21.80 4.24 -19.50
CA ASN A 265 20.56 4.42 -18.76
C ASN A 265 19.46 3.57 -19.40
N THR A 266 18.83 2.71 -18.60
CA THR A 266 17.75 1.81 -19.05
C THR A 266 16.48 2.54 -19.48
N LEU A 267 16.18 3.71 -18.88
CA LEU A 267 15.02 4.53 -19.28
C LEU A 267 15.26 5.19 -20.64
N SER A 268 16.48 5.69 -20.89
CA SER A 268 16.87 6.21 -22.21
C SER A 268 16.82 5.13 -23.28
N GLN A 269 17.23 3.91 -22.93
CA GLN A 269 17.12 2.76 -23.82
C GLN A 269 15.66 2.41 -24.12
N ASP A 270 14.80 2.41 -23.11
CA ASP A 270 13.36 2.17 -23.29
C ASP A 270 12.71 3.30 -24.09
N ALA A 271 13.10 4.56 -23.86
CA ALA A 271 12.64 5.69 -24.67
C ALA A 271 13.04 5.57 -26.16
N ALA A 272 14.24 5.04 -26.40
CA ALA A 272 14.78 4.88 -27.75
C ALA A 272 14.14 3.74 -28.56
N ASP A 273 13.64 2.68 -27.90
CA ASP A 273 12.88 1.58 -28.51
C ASP A 273 11.46 2.05 -28.83
N VAL A 274 11.30 2.82 -29.91
CA VAL A 274 10.02 3.45 -30.23
C VAL A 274 9.04 2.52 -30.93
N ASP A 275 9.50 1.42 -31.52
CA ASP A 275 8.65 0.40 -32.11
C ASP A 275 8.31 -0.75 -31.14
N GLU A 276 8.86 -0.70 -29.92
CA GLU A 276 8.58 -1.62 -28.80
C GLU A 276 8.90 -3.09 -29.12
N ASN A 277 9.91 -3.33 -29.97
CA ASN A 277 10.35 -4.69 -30.31
C ASN A 277 11.41 -5.25 -29.33
N GLY A 278 11.87 -4.44 -28.36
CA GLY A 278 12.87 -4.78 -27.37
C GLY A 278 14.33 -4.57 -27.83
N ILE A 279 14.54 -4.06 -29.04
CA ILE A 279 15.86 -3.83 -29.63
C ILE A 279 15.94 -2.39 -30.14
N VAL A 280 16.87 -1.61 -29.64
CA VAL A 280 17.11 -0.27 -30.20
C VAL A 280 18.01 -0.38 -31.39
N ASP A 281 17.48 -0.08 -32.58
CA ASP A 281 18.20 -0.19 -33.85
C ASP A 281 18.00 1.03 -34.77
N ILE A 282 18.44 0.91 -36.01
CA ILE A 282 18.34 1.99 -37.04
C ILE A 282 16.88 2.31 -37.40
N ASN A 283 15.94 1.38 -37.20
CA ASN A 283 14.53 1.61 -37.52
C ASN A 283 13.90 2.56 -36.47
N ASP A 284 14.27 2.43 -35.19
CA ASP A 284 13.88 3.37 -34.15
C ASP A 284 14.39 4.76 -34.43
N HIS A 285 15.69 4.88 -34.69
CA HIS A 285 16.29 6.17 -35.06
C HIS A 285 15.59 6.81 -36.25
N LYS A 286 15.24 6.02 -37.29
CA LYS A 286 14.52 6.52 -38.45
C LYS A 286 13.10 6.99 -38.08
N GLN A 287 12.38 6.25 -37.23
CA GLN A 287 11.05 6.67 -36.79
C GLN A 287 11.12 7.97 -35.98
N ILE A 288 12.11 8.12 -35.08
CA ILE A 288 12.34 9.37 -34.33
C ILE A 288 12.62 10.54 -35.29
N GLN A 289 13.49 10.32 -36.29
CA GLN A 289 13.76 11.32 -37.31
C GLN A 289 12.49 11.71 -38.09
N ASP A 290 11.69 10.74 -38.51
CA ASP A 290 10.46 10.99 -39.27
C ASP A 290 9.39 11.69 -38.42
N TYR A 291 9.37 11.43 -37.10
CA TYR A 291 8.49 12.12 -36.15
C TYR A 291 8.89 13.60 -36.01
N ILE A 292 10.18 13.89 -35.76
CA ILE A 292 10.71 15.25 -35.64
C ILE A 292 10.49 16.06 -36.92
N LEU A 293 10.62 15.42 -38.10
CA LEU A 293 10.37 16.04 -39.38
C LEU A 293 8.86 16.12 -39.74
N ALA A 294 7.98 15.77 -38.82
CA ALA A 294 6.51 15.74 -38.99
C ALA A 294 6.05 14.87 -40.20
N ARG A 295 6.84 13.86 -40.60
CA ARG A 295 6.48 12.88 -41.62
C ARG A 295 5.55 11.80 -41.11
N ILE A 296 5.64 11.53 -39.77
CA ILE A 296 4.72 10.67 -39.05
C ILE A 296 4.18 11.43 -37.83
N LYS A 297 2.99 11.05 -37.34
CA LYS A 297 2.35 11.66 -36.16
C LYS A 297 2.46 10.78 -34.91
N SER A 298 2.86 9.54 -35.07
CA SER A 298 3.04 8.55 -33.98
C SER A 298 4.00 7.48 -34.45
N PHE A 299 4.70 6.87 -33.52
CA PHE A 299 5.56 5.72 -33.79
C PHE A 299 4.72 4.49 -34.15
N LYS A 300 5.28 3.62 -34.98
CA LYS A 300 4.65 2.36 -35.38
C LYS A 300 5.29 1.24 -34.56
N LYS A 301 4.47 0.46 -33.89
CA LYS A 301 4.92 -0.76 -33.20
C LYS A 301 5.28 -1.85 -34.22
N ALA A 302 6.29 -2.66 -33.89
CA ALA A 302 6.74 -3.78 -34.70
C ALA A 302 5.73 -4.93 -34.75
#